data_9efc65bfce418b45ac5c900a69b1df97
#
_entry.id   9efc65bfce418b45ac5c900a69b1df97
#
_cell.length_a   1.000
_cell.length_b   1.000
_cell.length_c   1.000
_cell.angle_alpha   90.00
_cell.angle_beta   90.00
_cell.angle_gamma   90.00
#
_symmetry.space_group_name_H-M   'P 1'
#
loop_
_entity.id
_entity.type
_entity.pdbx_description
1 polymer ?
#
loop_
_entity_poly.entity_id
_entity_poly.type
_entity_poly.pdbx_seq_one_letter_code
_entity_poly.pdbx_strand_id
1 'polypeptide(L)'
;RPALHRLPTRPSRIVQSLLRRLLPLLFRSQGLALDNDQAAQSLAKAFSAQQNGDCNLLIAFRHPSTRDPLVLADLFWNQARRYARRLNQPLPRPVELRFLYDRGIPIWAGPQIGWLLQRCGGIAIHRGRLDRPALAQARQTLAQGRYPLVVAPEGATNNLSGEMAPLEPGVAQLAFWAAEDMERAGESKQLIVL
;
A
#
# COMPACT_ATOMS: atom_id res chain seq x y z
N ARG A 1 8.97 -16.66 -22.82
CA ARG A 1 8.32 -16.18 -21.57
C ARG A 1 7.23 -15.20 -21.97
N PRO A 2 6.02 -15.25 -21.36
CA PRO A 2 4.96 -14.30 -21.68
C PRO A 2 5.43 -12.87 -21.39
N ALA A 3 5.00 -11.92 -22.24
CA ALA A 3 5.35 -10.53 -22.06
C ALA A 3 4.68 -9.97 -20.79
N LEU A 4 5.46 -9.32 -19.93
CA LEU A 4 4.94 -8.66 -18.74
C LEU A 4 4.28 -7.32 -19.12
N HIS A 5 2.97 -7.34 -19.34
CA HIS A 5 2.23 -6.12 -19.66
C HIS A 5 2.12 -5.19 -18.45
N ARG A 6 2.34 -3.89 -18.70
CA ARG A 6 2.05 -2.87 -17.68
C ARG A 6 0.54 -2.70 -17.57
N LEU A 7 0.01 -3.08 -16.43
CA LEU A 7 -1.40 -2.83 -16.13
C LEU A 7 -1.56 -1.41 -15.57
N PRO A 8 -2.50 -0.61 -16.09
CA PRO A 8 -2.72 0.75 -15.58
C PRO A 8 -3.35 0.72 -14.19
N THR A 9 -2.98 1.66 -13.33
CA THR A 9 -3.65 1.87 -12.03
C THR A 9 -5.03 2.48 -12.28
N ARG A 10 -6.09 1.77 -11.94
CA ARG A 10 -7.50 2.19 -12.16
C ARG A 10 -8.34 1.93 -10.91
N PRO A 11 -8.16 2.68 -9.81
CA PRO A 11 -8.84 2.43 -8.57
C PRO A 11 -10.36 2.57 -8.70
N SER A 12 -11.08 1.72 -7.98
CA SER A 12 -12.55 1.71 -7.93
C SER A 12 -13.03 1.65 -6.49
N ARG A 13 -13.65 2.71 -6.02
CA ARG A 13 -14.24 2.77 -4.67
C ARG A 13 -15.30 1.68 -4.45
N ILE A 14 -16.02 1.31 -5.49
CA ILE A 14 -17.06 0.27 -5.41
C ILE A 14 -16.38 -1.07 -5.11
N VAL A 15 -15.37 -1.45 -5.91
CA VAL A 15 -14.63 -2.71 -5.73
C VAL A 15 -13.98 -2.77 -4.35
N GLN A 16 -13.29 -1.71 -3.95
CA GLN A 16 -12.64 -1.61 -2.63
C GLN A 16 -13.67 -1.69 -1.49
N SER A 17 -14.84 -1.05 -1.63
CA SER A 17 -15.90 -1.10 -0.62
C SER A 17 -16.53 -2.49 -0.49
N LEU A 18 -16.67 -3.21 -1.61
CA LEU A 18 -17.15 -4.58 -1.63
C LEU A 18 -16.14 -5.52 -0.95
N LEU A 19 -14.88 -5.45 -1.38
CA LEU A 19 -13.80 -6.24 -0.76
C LEU A 19 -13.71 -6.01 0.74
N ARG A 20 -13.71 -4.75 1.17
CA ARG A 20 -13.68 -4.40 2.58
C ARG A 20 -14.77 -5.09 3.40
N ARG A 21 -15.99 -5.24 2.83
CA ARG A 21 -17.10 -5.93 3.51
C ARG A 21 -16.92 -7.44 3.55
N LEU A 22 -16.26 -8.01 2.54
CA LEU A 22 -16.00 -9.44 2.43
C LEU A 22 -14.81 -9.91 3.29
N LEU A 23 -13.82 -9.03 3.56
CA LEU A 23 -12.62 -9.38 4.32
C LEU A 23 -12.92 -10.06 5.66
N PRO A 24 -13.84 -9.58 6.53
CA PRO A 24 -14.13 -10.25 7.79
C PRO A 24 -14.66 -11.68 7.63
N LEU A 25 -15.41 -11.96 6.57
CA LEU A 25 -15.90 -13.30 6.25
C LEU A 25 -14.75 -14.20 5.80
N LEU A 26 -13.86 -13.68 4.95
CA LEU A 26 -12.65 -14.40 4.50
C LEU A 26 -11.74 -14.74 5.68
N PHE A 27 -11.55 -13.81 6.63
CA PHE A 27 -10.73 -14.07 7.82
C PHE A 27 -11.33 -15.16 8.69
N ARG A 28 -12.65 -15.10 8.94
CA ARG A 28 -13.35 -16.14 9.71
C ARG A 28 -13.22 -17.52 9.06
N SER A 29 -13.38 -17.60 7.75
CA SER A 29 -13.27 -18.87 7.01
C SER A 29 -11.86 -19.47 7.05
N GLN A 30 -10.83 -18.64 7.26
CA GLN A 30 -9.42 -19.06 7.32
C GLN A 30 -8.90 -19.19 8.76
N GLY A 31 -9.74 -18.97 9.77
CA GLY A 31 -9.33 -19.00 11.18
C GLY A 31 -8.30 -17.91 11.54
N LEU A 32 -8.27 -16.81 10.79
CA LEU A 32 -7.34 -15.71 11.02
C LEU A 32 -7.94 -14.73 12.03
N ALA A 33 -7.24 -14.50 13.13
CA ALA A 33 -7.51 -13.42 14.06
C ALA A 33 -6.40 -12.37 13.93
N LEU A 34 -6.78 -11.10 13.75
CA LEU A 34 -5.84 -9.98 13.71
C LEU A 34 -5.97 -9.22 15.02
N ASP A 35 -4.92 -9.28 15.82
CA ASP A 35 -4.73 -8.41 16.97
C ASP A 35 -3.60 -7.43 16.65
N ASN A 36 -3.95 -6.24 16.14
CA ASN A 36 -3.03 -5.21 15.72
C ASN A 36 -3.49 -3.81 16.15
N ASP A 37 -3.97 -3.67 17.37
CA ASP A 37 -4.47 -2.38 17.88
C ASP A 37 -3.41 -1.27 17.78
N GLN A 38 -2.15 -1.55 18.07
CA GLN A 38 -1.07 -0.57 17.97
C GLN A 38 -0.84 -0.10 16.51
N ALA A 39 -0.79 -1.04 15.57
CA ALA A 39 -0.65 -0.71 14.15
C ALA A 39 -1.88 0.06 13.64
N ALA A 40 -3.09 -0.36 14.05
CA ALA A 40 -4.32 0.32 13.70
C ALA A 40 -4.37 1.77 14.22
N GLN A 41 -3.86 1.99 15.44
CA GLN A 41 -3.74 3.31 16.05
C GLN A 41 -2.77 4.20 15.29
N SER A 42 -1.56 3.71 15.02
CA SER A 42 -0.53 4.45 14.30
C SER A 42 -1.00 4.84 12.91
N LEU A 43 -1.61 3.91 12.18
CA LEU A 43 -2.18 4.15 10.85
C LEU A 43 -3.35 5.13 10.89
N ALA A 44 -4.23 5.05 11.91
CA ALA A 44 -5.34 5.98 12.04
C ALA A 44 -4.85 7.43 12.17
N LYS A 45 -3.84 7.65 13.02
CA LYS A 45 -3.22 8.98 13.21
C LYS A 45 -2.54 9.45 11.92
N ALA A 46 -1.74 8.59 11.27
CA ALA A 46 -1.03 8.95 10.05
C ALA A 46 -1.98 9.25 8.88
N PHE A 47 -3.03 8.46 8.69
CA PHE A 47 -4.04 8.73 7.66
C PHE A 47 -4.82 10.02 7.94
N SER A 48 -5.11 10.32 9.21
CA SER A 48 -5.75 11.58 9.58
C SER A 48 -4.84 12.79 9.29
N ALA A 49 -3.56 12.70 9.66
CA ALA A 49 -2.58 13.75 9.35
C ALA A 49 -2.44 13.96 7.84
N GLN A 50 -2.33 12.88 7.06
CA GLN A 50 -2.28 13.00 5.60
C GLN A 50 -3.57 13.59 5.01
N GLN A 51 -4.73 13.21 5.52
CA GLN A 51 -6.01 13.74 5.04
C GLN A 51 -6.15 15.24 5.32
N ASN A 52 -5.59 15.70 6.43
CA ASN A 52 -5.54 17.13 6.78
C ASN A 52 -4.52 17.92 5.96
N GLY A 53 -3.65 17.23 5.22
CA GLY A 53 -2.59 17.86 4.45
C GLY A 53 -1.31 18.15 5.25
N ASP A 54 -1.16 17.56 6.44
CA ASP A 54 -0.02 17.81 7.32
C ASP A 54 1.24 17.06 6.85
N CYS A 55 1.07 15.91 6.16
CA CYS A 55 2.18 15.08 5.70
C CYS A 55 1.85 14.31 4.43
N ASN A 56 2.90 13.84 3.75
CA ASN A 56 2.84 12.77 2.77
C ASN A 56 3.28 11.46 3.44
N LEU A 57 2.73 10.31 3.01
CA LEU A 57 2.86 9.07 3.76
C LEU A 57 3.38 7.93 2.89
N LEU A 58 4.51 7.35 3.31
CA LEU A 58 5.05 6.09 2.82
C LEU A 58 4.87 5.02 3.90
N ILE A 59 4.21 3.92 3.59
CA ILE A 59 4.03 2.80 4.51
C ILE A 59 4.90 1.64 4.01
N ALA A 60 5.91 1.30 4.80
CA ALA A 60 6.79 0.17 4.56
C ALA A 60 6.37 -1.00 5.45
N PHE A 61 6.07 -2.16 4.87
CA PHE A 61 5.62 -3.31 5.63
C PHE A 61 6.45 -4.54 5.31
N ARG A 62 6.57 -5.45 6.28
CA ARG A 62 7.16 -6.76 6.06
C ARG A 62 6.20 -7.64 5.25
N HIS A 63 6.78 -8.43 4.32
CA HIS A 63 6.00 -9.28 3.42
C HIS A 63 6.40 -10.76 3.50
N PRO A 64 6.29 -11.40 4.69
CA PRO A 64 6.64 -12.80 4.85
C PRO A 64 5.68 -13.77 4.17
N SER A 65 4.43 -13.37 3.88
CA SER A 65 3.39 -14.28 3.39
C SER A 65 2.61 -13.72 2.22
N THR A 66 2.16 -14.59 1.32
CA THR A 66 1.22 -14.24 0.23
C THR A 66 -0.17 -13.81 0.76
N ARG A 67 -0.47 -14.01 2.05
CA ARG A 67 -1.72 -13.56 2.71
C ARG A 67 -1.65 -12.13 3.20
N ASP A 68 -0.45 -11.54 3.32
CA ASP A 68 -0.26 -10.19 3.87
C ASP A 68 -1.07 -9.10 3.16
N PRO A 69 -1.28 -9.13 1.83
CA PRO A 69 -2.13 -8.13 1.18
C PRO A 69 -3.57 -8.11 1.71
N LEU A 70 -4.12 -9.26 2.11
CA LEU A 70 -5.46 -9.33 2.72
C LEU A 70 -5.44 -8.77 4.14
N VAL A 71 -4.42 -9.14 4.93
CA VAL A 71 -4.20 -8.62 6.29
C VAL A 71 -4.09 -7.11 6.28
N LEU A 72 -3.27 -6.56 5.38
CA LEU A 72 -3.09 -5.12 5.22
C LEU A 72 -4.38 -4.43 4.75
N ALA A 73 -5.10 -5.04 3.83
CA ALA A 73 -6.38 -4.49 3.37
C ALA A 73 -7.38 -4.36 4.53
N ASP A 74 -7.48 -5.35 5.41
CA ASP A 74 -8.33 -5.25 6.60
C ASP A 74 -7.82 -4.20 7.58
N LEU A 75 -6.51 -4.19 7.83
CA LEU A 75 -5.88 -3.20 8.71
C LEU A 75 -6.18 -1.77 8.24
N PHE A 76 -6.00 -1.47 6.96
CA PHE A 76 -6.23 -0.13 6.39
C PHE A 76 -7.71 0.21 6.28
N TRP A 77 -8.53 -0.70 5.75
CA TRP A 77 -9.92 -0.40 5.41
C TRP A 77 -10.91 -0.59 6.54
N ASN A 78 -10.60 -1.44 7.52
CA ASN A 78 -11.48 -1.73 8.65
C ASN A 78 -10.91 -1.27 9.99
N GLN A 79 -9.72 -1.75 10.39
CA GLN A 79 -9.21 -1.54 11.74
C GLN A 79 -8.78 -0.08 11.97
N ALA A 80 -7.91 0.49 11.13
CA ALA A 80 -7.47 1.89 11.25
C ALA A 80 -8.68 2.84 11.23
N ARG A 81 -9.68 2.57 10.40
CA ARG A 81 -10.90 3.38 10.38
C ARG A 81 -11.76 3.24 11.64
N ARG A 82 -11.88 2.05 12.22
CA ARG A 82 -12.56 1.88 13.52
C ARG A 82 -11.86 2.69 14.60
N TYR A 83 -10.52 2.65 14.59
CA TYR A 83 -9.70 3.39 15.55
C TYR A 83 -9.83 4.91 15.34
N ALA A 84 -9.75 5.41 14.12
CA ALA A 84 -9.91 6.82 13.80
C ALA A 84 -11.27 7.39 14.27
N ARG A 85 -12.35 6.58 14.18
CA ARG A 85 -13.64 6.97 14.74
C ARG A 85 -13.61 7.13 16.26
N ARG A 86 -12.89 6.24 16.98
CA ARG A 86 -12.72 6.36 18.44
C ARG A 86 -11.98 7.66 18.82
N LEU A 87 -11.11 8.14 17.93
CA LEU A 87 -10.39 9.40 18.09
C LEU A 87 -11.18 10.63 17.58
N ASN A 88 -12.43 10.49 17.18
CA ASN A 88 -13.25 11.53 16.53
C ASN A 88 -12.61 12.13 15.26
N GLN A 89 -11.80 11.33 14.54
CA GLN A 89 -11.12 11.68 13.28
C GLN A 89 -11.57 10.73 12.16
N PRO A 90 -12.81 10.84 11.65
CA PRO A 90 -13.36 9.87 10.73
C PRO A 90 -12.62 9.88 9.38
N LEU A 91 -12.11 8.72 8.97
CA LEU A 91 -11.47 8.51 7.67
C LEU A 91 -12.50 8.18 6.56
N PRO A 92 -12.20 8.47 5.28
CA PRO A 92 -13.07 8.17 4.14
C PRO A 92 -13.34 6.67 3.98
N ARG A 93 -14.34 6.32 3.17
CA ARG A 93 -14.80 4.94 2.92
C ARG A 93 -14.78 4.60 1.43
N PRO A 94 -13.83 3.77 0.98
CA PRO A 94 -12.63 3.26 1.67
C PRO A 94 -11.55 4.34 1.81
N VAL A 95 -10.51 4.07 2.62
CA VAL A 95 -9.25 4.84 2.57
C VAL A 95 -8.58 4.49 1.24
N GLU A 96 -8.44 5.46 0.36
CA GLU A 96 -7.76 5.26 -0.91
C GLU A 96 -6.24 5.29 -0.69
N LEU A 97 -5.55 4.29 -1.22
CA LEU A 97 -4.10 4.17 -1.16
C LEU A 97 -3.53 3.68 -2.50
N ARG A 98 -2.21 3.76 -2.65
CA ARG A 98 -1.47 3.16 -3.76
C ARG A 98 -0.47 2.17 -3.19
N PHE A 99 -0.19 1.11 -3.93
CA PHE A 99 0.81 0.12 -3.51
C PHE A 99 1.56 -0.43 -4.72
N LEU A 100 2.82 -0.80 -4.49
CA LEU A 100 3.62 -1.46 -5.50
C LEU A 100 3.33 -2.96 -5.50
N TYR A 101 3.21 -3.56 -6.70
CA TYR A 101 3.11 -4.99 -6.85
C TYR A 101 3.87 -5.49 -8.09
N ASP A 102 4.34 -6.74 -8.06
CA ASP A 102 5.07 -7.34 -9.17
C ASP A 102 4.16 -7.59 -10.38
N ARG A 103 4.56 -7.11 -11.56
CA ARG A 103 3.87 -7.39 -12.83
C ARG A 103 3.70 -8.88 -13.15
N GLY A 104 4.52 -9.73 -12.59
CA GLY A 104 4.44 -11.18 -12.76
C GLY A 104 3.26 -11.83 -12.04
N ILE A 105 2.67 -11.15 -11.04
CA ILE A 105 1.56 -11.74 -10.25
C ILE A 105 0.40 -12.23 -11.12
N PRO A 106 -0.13 -11.47 -12.10
CA PRO A 106 -1.24 -11.96 -12.94
C PRO A 106 -0.93 -13.18 -13.78
N ILE A 107 0.35 -13.51 -14.02
CA ILE A 107 0.76 -14.66 -14.82
C ILE A 107 0.50 -15.97 -14.07
N TRP A 108 0.80 -16.00 -12.77
CA TRP A 108 0.66 -17.19 -11.95
C TRP A 108 -0.60 -17.20 -11.07
N ALA A 109 -1.10 -16.01 -10.67
CA ALA A 109 -2.32 -15.88 -9.87
C ALA A 109 -3.59 -15.68 -10.71
N GLY A 110 -3.44 -15.48 -12.03
CA GLY A 110 -4.54 -15.29 -12.96
C GLY A 110 -4.87 -13.82 -13.26
N PRO A 111 -5.50 -13.56 -14.42
CA PRO A 111 -5.82 -12.22 -14.89
C PRO A 111 -6.82 -11.48 -13.97
N GLN A 112 -7.68 -12.23 -13.28
CA GLN A 112 -8.66 -11.69 -12.32
C GLN A 112 -7.95 -10.98 -11.16
N ILE A 113 -6.84 -11.55 -10.68
CA ILE A 113 -6.01 -10.91 -9.63
C ILE A 113 -5.37 -9.64 -10.17
N GLY A 114 -4.86 -9.65 -11.40
CA GLY A 114 -4.34 -8.44 -12.05
C GLY A 114 -5.40 -7.33 -12.16
N TRP A 115 -6.61 -7.68 -12.56
CA TRP A 115 -7.74 -6.75 -12.59
C TRP A 115 -8.05 -6.20 -11.19
N LEU A 116 -8.08 -7.06 -10.18
CA LEU A 116 -8.37 -6.69 -8.80
C LEU A 116 -7.30 -5.73 -8.24
N LEU A 117 -6.02 -6.03 -8.44
CA LEU A 117 -4.90 -5.20 -8.01
C LEU A 117 -5.00 -3.79 -8.60
N GLN A 118 -5.34 -3.65 -9.90
CA GLN A 118 -5.58 -2.35 -10.53
C GLN A 118 -6.71 -1.58 -9.83
N ARG A 119 -7.84 -2.27 -9.52
CA ARG A 119 -9.02 -1.66 -8.88
C ARG A 119 -8.79 -1.30 -7.44
N CYS A 120 -7.82 -1.93 -6.79
CA CYS A 120 -7.38 -1.59 -5.43
C CYS A 120 -6.37 -0.44 -5.38
N GLY A 121 -5.86 0.04 -6.51
CA GLY A 121 -4.90 1.15 -6.57
C GLY A 121 -3.44 0.70 -6.75
N GLY A 122 -3.23 -0.53 -7.21
CA GLY A 122 -1.90 -1.09 -7.45
C GLY A 122 -1.16 -0.40 -8.59
N ILE A 123 0.13 -0.17 -8.39
CA ILE A 123 1.12 0.28 -9.37
C ILE A 123 1.99 -0.93 -9.73
N ALA A 124 1.87 -1.39 -10.98
CA ALA A 124 2.60 -2.57 -11.45
C ALA A 124 4.07 -2.23 -11.73
N ILE A 125 5.00 -2.87 -11.01
CA ILE A 125 6.45 -2.71 -11.17
C ILE A 125 7.09 -3.98 -11.72
N HIS A 126 8.07 -3.84 -12.60
CA HIS A 126 8.89 -4.96 -13.08
C HIS A 126 10.05 -5.17 -12.11
N ARG A 127 10.00 -6.27 -11.34
CA ARG A 127 11.10 -6.63 -10.43
C ARG A 127 12.35 -7.08 -11.19
N GLY A 128 13.51 -6.80 -10.59
CA GLY A 128 14.81 -7.17 -11.16
C GLY A 128 15.24 -6.34 -12.38
N ARG A 129 14.49 -5.27 -12.71
CA ARG A 129 14.83 -4.29 -13.75
C ARG A 129 14.47 -2.88 -13.31
N LEU A 130 15.16 -1.91 -13.85
CA LEU A 130 14.84 -0.49 -13.64
C LEU A 130 13.56 -0.13 -14.42
N ASP A 131 12.43 -0.18 -13.75
CA ASP A 131 11.12 0.21 -14.32
C ASP A 131 10.87 1.71 -14.11
N ARG A 132 11.54 2.54 -14.91
CA ARG A 132 11.44 4.00 -14.81
C ARG A 132 10.01 4.54 -14.79
N PRO A 133 9.07 4.06 -15.65
CA PRO A 133 7.69 4.55 -15.62
C PRO A 133 6.94 4.21 -14.32
N ALA A 134 7.15 3.01 -13.75
CA ALA A 134 6.51 2.64 -12.49
C ALA A 134 7.10 3.42 -11.31
N LEU A 135 8.43 3.59 -11.28
CA LEU A 135 9.11 4.39 -10.28
C LEU A 135 8.71 5.87 -10.35
N ALA A 136 8.61 6.44 -11.55
CA ALA A 136 8.12 7.81 -11.73
C ALA A 136 6.69 7.99 -11.22
N GLN A 137 5.80 7.02 -11.50
CA GLN A 137 4.43 7.05 -10.98
C GLN A 137 4.39 6.94 -9.45
N ALA A 138 5.20 6.07 -8.85
CA ALA A 138 5.29 5.92 -7.39
C ALA A 138 5.86 7.18 -6.72
N ARG A 139 6.96 7.75 -7.28
CA ARG A 139 7.57 9.00 -6.85
C ARG A 139 6.56 10.16 -6.88
N GLN A 140 5.87 10.32 -8.01
CA GLN A 140 4.84 11.35 -8.16
C GLN A 140 3.70 11.16 -7.16
N THR A 141 3.23 9.93 -6.97
CA THR A 141 2.18 9.61 -5.98
C THR A 141 2.59 10.06 -4.58
N LEU A 142 3.83 9.77 -4.20
CA LEU A 142 4.35 10.09 -2.88
C LEU A 142 4.60 11.58 -2.71
N ALA A 143 5.19 12.26 -3.72
CA ALA A 143 5.44 13.69 -3.69
C ALA A 143 4.15 14.53 -3.66
N GLN A 144 3.12 14.13 -4.41
CA GLN A 144 1.82 14.81 -4.40
C GLN A 144 1.04 14.61 -3.10
N GLY A 145 1.29 13.52 -2.36
CA GLY A 145 0.71 13.24 -1.05
C GLY A 145 -0.80 13.01 -1.03
N ARG A 146 -1.46 12.95 -2.20
CA ARG A 146 -2.91 12.72 -2.26
C ARG A 146 -3.32 11.36 -1.71
N TYR A 147 -2.45 10.36 -1.84
CA TYR A 147 -2.67 8.99 -1.38
C TYR A 147 -1.42 8.46 -0.69
N PRO A 148 -1.56 7.69 0.40
CA PRO A 148 -0.42 6.96 0.96
C PRO A 148 0.13 5.99 -0.08
N LEU A 149 1.44 5.84 -0.11
CA LEU A 149 2.12 4.80 -0.89
C LEU A 149 2.53 3.66 0.02
N VAL A 150 2.14 2.45 -0.33
CA VAL A 150 2.40 1.22 0.45
C VAL A 150 3.40 0.36 -0.32
N VAL A 151 4.46 -0.06 0.32
CA VAL A 151 5.54 -0.83 -0.30
C VAL A 151 6.04 -1.93 0.62
N ALA A 152 6.50 -3.03 0.03
CA ALA A 152 7.24 -4.07 0.72
C ALA A 152 8.73 -3.89 0.41
N PRO A 153 9.56 -3.38 1.34
CA PRO A 153 10.97 -3.12 1.06
C PRO A 153 11.80 -4.40 0.88
N GLU A 154 11.31 -5.56 1.31
CA GLU A 154 11.92 -6.86 1.04
C GLU A 154 11.79 -7.30 -0.42
N GLY A 155 10.95 -6.64 -1.21
CA GLY A 155 10.75 -6.91 -2.63
C GLY A 155 10.08 -8.25 -2.94
N ALA A 156 10.12 -9.26 -2.06
CA ALA A 156 9.52 -10.58 -2.22
C ALA A 156 9.03 -11.15 -0.90
N THR A 157 8.14 -12.14 -0.99
CA THR A 157 7.81 -13.01 0.15
C THR A 157 8.94 -14.02 0.34
N ASN A 158 9.38 -14.20 1.59
CA ASN A 158 10.37 -15.21 1.97
C ASN A 158 9.74 -16.44 2.64
N ASN A 159 8.44 -16.39 2.97
CA ASN A 159 7.71 -17.39 3.75
C ASN A 159 8.27 -17.66 5.16
N LEU A 160 9.13 -16.77 5.68
CA LEU A 160 9.77 -16.85 6.98
C LEU A 160 9.31 -15.68 7.85
N SER A 161 8.36 -15.92 8.74
CA SER A 161 7.82 -14.86 9.61
C SER A 161 8.82 -14.37 10.67
N GLY A 162 9.79 -15.21 11.04
CA GLY A 162 10.83 -14.90 12.04
C GLY A 162 12.04 -14.14 11.49
N GLU A 163 12.26 -14.14 10.18
CA GLU A 163 13.43 -13.55 9.54
C GLU A 163 13.04 -12.42 8.60
N MET A 164 13.81 -11.34 8.62
CA MET A 164 13.67 -10.24 7.67
C MET A 164 14.60 -10.46 6.49
N ALA A 165 14.06 -10.45 5.27
CA ALA A 165 14.88 -10.48 4.08
C ALA A 165 15.69 -9.17 3.94
N PRO A 166 16.81 -9.17 3.18
CA PRO A 166 17.52 -7.95 2.86
C PRO A 166 16.60 -6.90 2.25
N LEU A 167 16.70 -5.67 2.73
CA LEU A 167 15.88 -4.57 2.25
C LEU A 167 16.41 -4.05 0.92
N GLU A 168 15.53 -3.89 -0.05
CA GLU A 168 15.83 -3.26 -1.33
C GLU A 168 16.06 -1.75 -1.14
N PRO A 169 17.21 -1.20 -1.52
CA PRO A 169 17.52 0.21 -1.32
C PRO A 169 16.60 1.15 -2.13
N GLY A 170 15.91 0.62 -3.13
CA GLY A 170 15.00 1.37 -3.99
C GLY A 170 13.85 2.03 -3.25
N VAL A 171 13.40 1.48 -2.11
CA VAL A 171 12.31 2.09 -1.31
C VAL A 171 12.82 3.35 -0.60
N ALA A 172 13.99 3.29 0.02
CA ALA A 172 14.62 4.46 0.63
C ALA A 172 14.91 5.54 -0.42
N GLN A 173 15.49 5.14 -1.56
CA GLN A 173 15.78 6.05 -2.67
C GLN A 173 14.50 6.73 -3.20
N LEU A 174 13.38 6.01 -3.27
CA LEU A 174 12.09 6.56 -3.67
C LEU A 174 11.61 7.64 -2.69
N ALA A 175 11.79 7.42 -1.38
CA ALA A 175 11.43 8.40 -0.35
C ALA A 175 12.29 9.68 -0.48
N PHE A 176 13.60 9.55 -0.65
CA PHE A 176 14.48 10.70 -0.87
C PHE A 176 14.12 11.49 -2.12
N TRP A 177 13.90 10.82 -3.25
CA TRP A 177 13.48 11.50 -4.48
C TRP A 177 12.14 12.23 -4.34
N ALA A 178 11.19 11.65 -3.61
CA ALA A 178 9.90 12.31 -3.37
C ALA A 178 10.07 13.53 -2.45
N ALA A 179 10.90 13.44 -1.41
CA ALA A 179 11.21 14.56 -0.53
C ALA A 179 11.89 15.72 -1.28
N GLU A 180 12.86 15.41 -2.18
CA GLU A 180 13.48 16.42 -3.05
C GLU A 180 12.45 17.10 -3.97
N ASP A 181 11.47 16.35 -4.51
CA ASP A 181 10.42 16.94 -5.35
C ASP A 181 9.50 17.85 -4.54
N MET A 182 9.17 17.48 -3.32
CA MET A 182 8.38 18.29 -2.40
C MET A 182 9.11 19.60 -2.06
N GLU A 183 10.40 19.52 -1.74
CA GLU A 183 11.23 20.69 -1.47
C GLU A 183 11.31 21.63 -2.68
N ARG A 184 11.57 21.11 -3.89
CA ARG A 184 11.58 21.88 -5.14
C ARG A 184 10.24 22.54 -5.46
N ALA A 185 9.13 21.91 -5.04
CA ALA A 185 7.78 22.45 -5.19
C ALA A 185 7.42 23.49 -4.11
N GLY A 186 8.30 23.75 -3.13
CA GLY A 186 8.04 24.64 -2.01
C GLY A 186 7.02 24.10 -1.00
N GLU A 187 6.83 22.78 -0.96
CA GLU A 187 5.92 22.15 -0.01
C GLU A 187 6.53 22.13 1.40
N SER A 188 5.80 22.65 2.37
CA SER A 188 6.22 22.66 3.79
C SER A 188 5.90 21.36 4.53
N LYS A 189 5.20 20.44 3.89
CA LYS A 189 4.77 19.16 4.48
C LYS A 189 5.95 18.22 4.68
N GLN A 190 5.85 17.40 5.71
CA GLN A 190 6.83 16.34 5.95
C GLN A 190 6.47 15.07 5.18
N LEU A 191 7.49 14.32 4.76
CA LEU A 191 7.34 12.94 4.30
C LEU A 191 7.54 12.02 5.51
N ILE A 192 6.48 11.34 5.92
CA ILE A 192 6.51 10.38 7.02
C ILE A 192 6.65 8.96 6.45
N VAL A 193 7.58 8.19 7.02
CA VAL A 193 7.74 6.75 6.74
C VAL A 193 7.31 5.98 7.99
N LEU A 194 6.35 5.05 7.80
CA LEU A 194 5.81 4.14 8.81
C LEU A 194 6.19 2.71 8.52
#